data_433e868569cd9182bd7ec2c17e8defbc
#
_entry.id   433e868569cd9182bd7ec2c17e8defbc
#
_cell.length_a   1.000
_cell.length_b   1.000
_cell.length_c   1.000
_cell.angle_alpha   90.00
_cell.angle_beta   90.00
_cell.angle_gamma   90.00
#
_symmetry.space_group_name_H-M   'P 1'
#
loop_
_entity.id
_entity.type
_entity.pdbx_description
1 polymer ?
#
loop_
_entity_poly.entity_id
_entity_poly.type
_entity_poly.pdbx_seq_one_letter_code
_entity_poly.pdbx_strand_id
1 'polypeptide(L)'
;KFSKTQVRQWARELNIPVADKPDSQDICFVPQGSYADFVKKARPHWEKSGDIYHENGQYLGQHKGVIHYTIGQRRGLQIAYDNPLYVLRFEGSTIIVGPQTSLARSKLTLTDVNWLGEPKALQSSIHVKIRSNQSPVSAQFQNESLTHIHLHSPEYGIAPGQACVFYDQQRLLGGGWITKTA
;
A
#
# COMPACT_ATOMS: atom_id res chain seq x y z
N LYS A 1 18.54 12.02 20.24
CA LYS A 1 17.15 12.05 19.73
C LYS A 1 16.27 12.63 20.83
N PHE A 2 15.39 13.56 20.51
CA PHE A 2 14.49 14.20 21.46
C PHE A 2 13.08 13.62 21.30
N SER A 3 12.33 13.55 22.40
CA SER A 3 10.94 13.15 22.36
C SER A 3 10.08 14.29 21.79
N LYS A 4 8.92 13.95 21.23
CA LYS A 4 7.97 14.93 20.68
C LYS A 4 7.48 15.92 21.75
N THR A 5 7.32 15.44 22.97
CA THR A 5 6.95 16.29 24.13
C THR A 5 8.02 17.35 24.42
N GLN A 6 9.30 16.98 24.42
CA GLN A 6 10.40 17.92 24.60
C GLN A 6 10.45 18.96 23.48
N VAL A 7 10.28 18.52 22.21
CA VAL A 7 10.27 19.44 21.06
C VAL A 7 9.11 20.43 21.15
N ARG A 8 7.92 20.00 21.55
CA ARG A 8 6.76 20.90 21.75
C ARG A 8 6.97 21.86 22.91
N GLN A 9 7.60 21.43 24.01
CA GLN A 9 7.94 22.31 25.12
C GLN A 9 8.87 23.42 24.65
N TRP A 10 9.96 23.12 23.96
CA TRP A 10 10.86 24.13 23.40
C TRP A 10 10.18 25.04 22.38
N ALA A 11 9.29 24.51 21.57
CA ALA A 11 8.51 25.32 20.63
C ALA A 11 7.64 26.36 21.35
N ARG A 12 7.07 26.01 22.52
CA ARG A 12 6.32 26.96 23.36
C ARG A 12 7.25 28.01 24.00
N GLU A 13 8.39 27.57 24.56
CA GLU A 13 9.40 28.47 25.15
C GLU A 13 9.94 29.46 24.14
N LEU A 14 10.07 29.03 22.86
CA LEU A 14 10.51 29.89 21.75
C LEU A 14 9.36 30.67 21.08
N ASN A 15 8.14 30.60 21.63
CA ASN A 15 6.94 31.27 21.10
C ASN A 15 6.66 30.92 19.62
N ILE A 16 6.89 29.67 19.20
CA ILE A 16 6.60 29.20 17.84
C ILE A 16 5.09 29.03 17.68
N PRO A 17 4.40 29.73 16.75
CA PRO A 17 2.93 29.73 16.65
C PRO A 17 2.29 28.34 16.43
N VAL A 18 3.04 27.37 15.95
CA VAL A 18 2.55 26.01 15.65
C VAL A 18 2.88 24.98 16.75
N ALA A 19 3.39 25.43 17.91
CA ALA A 19 3.80 24.54 19.01
C ALA A 19 2.69 23.57 19.45
N ASP A 20 1.44 24.04 19.49
CA ASP A 20 0.27 23.28 19.91
C ASP A 20 -0.59 22.76 18.76
N LYS A 21 -0.15 22.95 17.51
CA LYS A 21 -0.86 22.41 16.34
C LYS A 21 -0.92 20.87 16.44
N PRO A 22 -2.11 20.26 16.32
CA PRO A 22 -2.25 18.80 16.25
C PRO A 22 -1.44 18.23 15.09
N ASP A 23 -0.95 17.01 15.28
CA ASP A 23 -0.32 16.30 14.17
C ASP A 23 -1.32 16.08 13.06
N SER A 24 -0.87 16.21 11.82
CA SER A 24 -1.68 15.81 10.68
C SER A 24 -1.93 14.30 10.77
N GLN A 25 -3.18 13.94 11.04
CA GLN A 25 -3.63 12.55 11.18
C GLN A 25 -4.24 12.04 9.87
N ASP A 26 -4.54 12.94 8.93
CA ASP A 26 -5.34 12.65 7.76
C ASP A 26 -4.68 13.13 6.46
N ILE A 27 -5.22 12.66 5.34
CA ILE A 27 -4.74 13.02 4.01
C ILE A 27 -5.07 14.49 3.75
N CYS A 28 -4.06 15.33 3.50
CA CYS A 28 -4.17 16.79 3.44
C CYS A 28 -5.13 17.33 2.36
N PHE A 29 -5.47 16.53 1.35
CA PHE A 29 -6.42 16.90 0.30
C PHE A 29 -7.85 16.40 0.55
N VAL A 30 -8.13 15.81 1.74
CA VAL A 30 -9.47 15.49 2.22
C VAL A 30 -9.79 16.40 3.41
N PRO A 31 -10.14 17.69 3.17
CA PRO A 31 -10.23 18.68 4.23
C PRO A 31 -11.44 18.48 5.16
N GLN A 32 -12.49 17.81 4.72
CA GLN A 32 -13.68 17.49 5.51
C GLN A 32 -14.30 16.18 5.04
N GLY A 33 -14.71 15.34 5.99
CA GLY A 33 -15.34 14.04 5.72
C GLY A 33 -14.35 12.87 5.74
N SER A 34 -14.85 11.68 5.41
CA SER A 34 -14.03 10.47 5.33
C SER A 34 -13.41 10.33 3.93
N TYR A 35 -12.31 9.57 3.84
CA TYR A 35 -11.74 9.17 2.53
C TYR A 35 -12.79 8.49 1.64
N ALA A 36 -13.73 7.73 2.23
CA ALA A 36 -14.84 7.10 1.52
C ALA A 36 -15.74 8.15 0.84
N ASP A 37 -16.04 9.29 1.50
CA ASP A 37 -16.86 10.36 0.92
C ASP A 37 -16.17 11.01 -0.28
N PHE A 38 -14.85 11.16 -0.23
CA PHE A 38 -14.07 11.67 -1.36
C PHE A 38 -14.11 10.70 -2.54
N VAL A 39 -13.88 9.40 -2.31
CA VAL A 39 -13.93 8.36 -3.35
C VAL A 39 -15.34 8.22 -3.92
N LYS A 40 -16.38 8.33 -3.10
CA LYS A 40 -17.78 8.32 -3.50
C LYS A 40 -18.10 9.41 -4.53
N LYS A 41 -17.60 10.64 -4.32
CA LYS A 41 -17.78 11.74 -5.29
C LYS A 41 -17.10 11.45 -6.63
N ALA A 42 -15.90 10.86 -6.60
CA ALA A 42 -15.12 10.53 -7.80
C ALA A 42 -15.63 9.27 -8.52
N ARG A 43 -16.19 8.30 -7.79
CA ARG A 43 -16.60 6.98 -8.28
C ARG A 43 -17.92 6.50 -7.61
N PRO A 44 -19.07 7.11 -7.92
CA PRO A 44 -20.34 6.82 -7.22
C PRO A 44 -20.77 5.34 -7.30
N HIS A 45 -20.42 4.65 -8.39
CA HIS A 45 -20.76 3.24 -8.58
C HIS A 45 -20.00 2.28 -7.65
N TRP A 46 -18.91 2.73 -6.99
CA TRP A 46 -18.14 1.90 -6.04
C TRP A 46 -18.80 1.81 -4.67
N GLU A 47 -19.82 2.62 -4.40
CA GLU A 47 -20.63 2.56 -3.18
C GLU A 47 -21.70 1.46 -3.23
N LYS A 48 -21.97 0.90 -4.42
CA LYS A 48 -22.97 -0.16 -4.54
C LYS A 48 -22.55 -1.40 -3.73
N SER A 49 -23.52 -1.95 -3.01
CA SER A 49 -23.39 -3.25 -2.38
C SER A 49 -23.05 -4.31 -3.43
N GLY A 50 -22.35 -5.32 -3.01
CA GLY A 50 -21.98 -6.45 -3.86
C GLY A 50 -21.69 -7.68 -3.02
N ASP A 51 -21.28 -8.73 -3.68
CA ASP A 51 -21.07 -10.02 -3.04
C ASP A 51 -19.61 -10.24 -2.64
N ILE A 52 -19.43 -11.05 -1.61
CA ILE A 52 -18.13 -11.52 -1.16
C ILE A 52 -18.03 -13.01 -1.43
N TYR A 53 -17.00 -13.41 -2.15
CA TYR A 53 -16.68 -14.80 -2.43
C TYR A 53 -15.30 -15.16 -1.88
N HIS A 54 -15.18 -16.38 -1.40
CA HIS A 54 -13.88 -16.99 -1.18
C HIS A 54 -13.23 -17.33 -2.53
N GLU A 55 -11.91 -17.36 -2.61
CA GLU A 55 -11.16 -17.64 -3.85
C GLU A 55 -11.48 -19.02 -4.47
N ASN A 56 -12.04 -19.95 -3.69
CA ASN A 56 -12.51 -21.25 -4.18
C ASN A 56 -13.92 -21.19 -4.81
N GLY A 57 -14.54 -20.01 -4.89
CA GLY A 57 -15.88 -19.80 -5.45
C GLY A 57 -17.03 -19.87 -4.44
N GLN A 58 -16.76 -20.13 -3.16
CA GLN A 58 -17.82 -20.17 -2.14
C GLN A 58 -18.34 -18.77 -1.87
N TYR A 59 -19.66 -18.58 -1.91
CA TYR A 59 -20.32 -17.35 -1.48
C TYR A 59 -20.25 -17.20 0.05
N LEU A 60 -19.85 -16.03 0.53
CA LEU A 60 -19.64 -15.76 1.95
C LEU A 60 -20.55 -14.65 2.51
N GLY A 61 -21.18 -13.84 1.67
CA GLY A 61 -22.05 -12.77 2.11
C GLY A 61 -21.99 -11.53 1.21
N GLN A 62 -22.45 -10.40 1.74
CA GLN A 62 -22.50 -9.12 1.02
C GLN A 62 -21.73 -8.04 1.73
N HIS A 63 -21.26 -7.05 0.96
CA HIS A 63 -20.61 -5.85 1.46
C HIS A 63 -21.36 -4.58 1.06
N LYS A 64 -21.10 -3.47 1.77
CA LYS A 64 -21.78 -2.18 1.59
C LYS A 64 -21.18 -1.27 0.52
N GLY A 65 -20.20 -1.75 -0.24
CA GLY A 65 -19.47 -1.01 -1.26
C GLY A 65 -17.98 -1.26 -1.19
N VAL A 66 -17.32 -1.45 -2.35
CA VAL A 66 -15.86 -1.74 -2.44
C VAL A 66 -15.00 -0.61 -1.90
N ILE A 67 -15.51 0.62 -1.82
CA ILE A 67 -14.81 1.79 -1.29
C ILE A 67 -14.40 1.65 0.19
N HIS A 68 -15.02 0.73 0.92
CA HIS A 68 -14.74 0.48 2.33
C HIS A 68 -13.69 -0.61 2.55
N TYR A 69 -13.13 -1.16 1.47
CA TYR A 69 -12.20 -2.28 1.52
C TYR A 69 -10.90 -1.98 0.79
N THR A 70 -9.84 -2.62 1.25
CA THR A 70 -8.49 -2.48 0.68
C THR A 70 -7.86 -3.86 0.52
N ILE A 71 -7.09 -4.09 -0.53
CA ILE A 71 -6.33 -5.35 -0.71
C ILE A 71 -5.44 -5.59 0.51
N GLY A 72 -5.49 -6.81 1.05
CA GLY A 72 -4.80 -7.20 2.28
C GLY A 72 -5.55 -6.88 3.57
N GLN A 73 -6.73 -6.26 3.51
CA GLN A 73 -7.55 -5.99 4.68
C GLN A 73 -8.08 -7.31 5.27
N ARG A 74 -7.89 -7.48 6.59
CA ARG A 74 -8.41 -8.61 7.37
C ARG A 74 -9.64 -8.22 8.21
N ARG A 75 -9.58 -7.04 8.85
CA ARG A 75 -10.63 -6.61 9.80
C ARG A 75 -11.79 -5.95 9.07
N GLY A 76 -13.01 -6.07 9.62
CA GLY A 76 -14.19 -5.39 9.10
C GLY A 76 -14.88 -6.09 7.93
N LEU A 77 -14.50 -7.31 7.58
CA LEU A 77 -15.18 -8.12 6.56
C LEU A 77 -16.56 -8.58 7.01
N GLN A 78 -16.79 -8.68 8.33
CA GLN A 78 -18.07 -9.15 8.94
C GLN A 78 -18.48 -10.55 8.43
N ILE A 79 -17.52 -11.41 8.17
CA ILE A 79 -17.70 -12.80 7.72
C ILE A 79 -17.26 -13.73 8.84
N ALA A 80 -18.13 -14.68 9.22
CA ALA A 80 -17.74 -15.80 10.06
C ALA A 80 -17.09 -16.89 9.19
N TYR A 81 -15.85 -17.21 9.46
CA TYR A 81 -15.09 -18.24 8.77
C TYR A 81 -14.03 -18.85 9.70
N ASP A 82 -13.71 -20.11 9.55
CA ASP A 82 -12.83 -20.85 10.47
C ASP A 82 -11.41 -20.27 10.51
N ASN A 83 -10.93 -19.80 9.37
CA ASN A 83 -9.59 -19.23 9.24
C ASN A 83 -9.66 -17.72 8.91
N PRO A 84 -8.64 -16.93 9.29
CA PRO A 84 -8.59 -15.53 8.92
C PRO A 84 -8.63 -15.32 7.40
N LEU A 85 -9.59 -14.49 6.95
CA LEU A 85 -9.72 -14.10 5.56
C LEU A 85 -9.15 -12.71 5.32
N TYR A 86 -8.61 -12.52 4.12
CA TYR A 86 -8.04 -11.27 3.64
C TYR A 86 -8.64 -10.90 2.29
N VAL A 87 -8.84 -9.62 2.04
CA VAL A 87 -9.24 -9.13 0.71
C VAL A 87 -8.09 -9.39 -0.26
N LEU A 88 -8.33 -10.21 -1.27
CA LEU A 88 -7.33 -10.60 -2.27
C LEU A 88 -7.38 -9.68 -3.50
N ARG A 89 -8.58 -9.41 -4.01
CA ARG A 89 -8.82 -8.60 -5.20
C ARG A 89 -10.28 -8.17 -5.32
N PHE A 90 -10.53 -7.24 -6.22
CA PHE A 90 -11.85 -6.80 -6.61
C PHE A 90 -12.14 -7.25 -8.04
N GLU A 91 -13.33 -7.79 -8.29
CA GLU A 91 -13.84 -8.15 -9.60
C GLU A 91 -15.14 -7.38 -9.84
N GLY A 92 -15.03 -6.18 -10.45
CA GLY A 92 -16.13 -5.24 -10.52
C GLY A 92 -16.62 -4.81 -9.12
N SER A 93 -17.88 -5.12 -8.79
CA SER A 93 -18.46 -4.91 -7.46
C SER A 93 -18.28 -6.11 -6.51
N THR A 94 -17.62 -7.16 -6.94
CA THR A 94 -17.39 -8.37 -6.11
C THR A 94 -16.06 -8.29 -5.39
N ILE A 95 -16.05 -8.71 -4.13
CA ILE A 95 -14.82 -8.85 -3.34
C ILE A 95 -14.44 -10.33 -3.26
N ILE A 96 -13.22 -10.64 -3.66
CA ILE A 96 -12.65 -11.98 -3.49
C ILE A 96 -11.75 -11.98 -2.27
N VAL A 97 -12.01 -12.92 -1.36
CA VAL A 97 -11.24 -13.10 -0.13
C VAL A 97 -10.61 -14.48 -0.06
N GLY A 98 -9.58 -14.63 0.76
CA GLY A 98 -8.90 -15.92 0.96
C GLY A 98 -7.83 -15.83 2.05
N PRO A 99 -7.02 -16.88 2.22
CA PRO A 99 -5.95 -16.91 3.21
C PRO A 99 -4.85 -15.90 2.88
N GLN A 100 -4.06 -15.51 3.88
CA GLN A 100 -2.96 -14.56 3.71
C GLN A 100 -1.94 -15.03 2.65
N THR A 101 -1.72 -16.33 2.54
CA THR A 101 -0.78 -16.92 1.57
C THR A 101 -1.11 -16.56 0.12
N SER A 102 -2.40 -16.39 -0.19
CA SER A 102 -2.86 -15.97 -1.52
C SER A 102 -2.56 -14.49 -1.86
N LEU A 103 -2.06 -13.72 -0.88
CA LEU A 103 -1.57 -12.35 -1.09
C LEU A 103 -0.07 -12.28 -1.40
N ALA A 104 0.66 -13.40 -1.34
CA ALA A 104 2.09 -13.43 -1.61
C ALA A 104 2.38 -13.03 -3.06
N ARG A 105 3.27 -12.06 -3.25
CA ARG A 105 3.72 -11.58 -4.56
C ARG A 105 5.23 -11.45 -4.57
N SER A 106 5.85 -11.93 -5.66
CA SER A 106 7.30 -11.83 -5.83
C SER A 106 7.70 -11.07 -7.09
N LYS A 107 6.77 -10.79 -7.99
CA LYS A 107 7.04 -10.05 -9.24
C LYS A 107 6.22 -8.78 -9.28
N LEU A 108 6.88 -7.68 -9.63
CA LEU A 108 6.26 -6.36 -9.76
C LEU A 108 6.52 -5.80 -11.15
N THR A 109 5.49 -5.21 -11.75
CA THR A 109 5.63 -4.38 -12.94
C THR A 109 5.37 -2.93 -12.55
N LEU A 110 6.25 -2.04 -12.99
CA LEU A 110 6.23 -0.62 -12.65
C LEU A 110 6.00 0.24 -13.90
N THR A 111 5.49 1.44 -13.67
CA THR A 111 5.43 2.54 -14.64
C THR A 111 6.04 3.80 -14.03
N ASP A 112 6.32 4.80 -14.88
CA ASP A 112 6.83 6.11 -14.51
C ASP A 112 8.07 6.01 -13.59
N VAL A 113 8.98 5.13 -13.95
CA VAL A 113 10.20 4.91 -13.18
C VAL A 113 11.13 6.11 -13.32
N ASN A 114 11.41 6.73 -12.16
CA ASN A 114 12.45 7.75 -12.03
C ASN A 114 13.71 7.10 -11.45
N TRP A 115 14.80 7.09 -12.21
CA TRP A 115 16.07 6.50 -11.82
C TRP A 115 17.08 7.58 -11.49
N LEU A 116 17.67 7.51 -10.30
CA LEU A 116 18.65 8.44 -9.76
C LEU A 116 20.03 7.80 -9.57
N GLY A 117 20.11 6.48 -9.77
CA GLY A 117 21.34 5.70 -9.60
C GLY A 117 22.24 5.75 -10.86
N GLU A 118 23.43 5.19 -10.72
CA GLU A 118 24.30 4.96 -11.86
C GLU A 118 23.85 3.71 -12.64
N PRO A 119 24.07 3.63 -13.97
CA PRO A 119 23.67 2.48 -14.79
C PRO A 119 24.19 1.13 -14.29
N LYS A 120 25.39 1.10 -13.70
CA LYS A 120 26.00 -0.11 -13.13
C LYS A 120 25.22 -0.70 -11.96
N ALA A 121 24.45 0.11 -11.23
CA ALA A 121 23.64 -0.36 -10.11
C ALA A 121 22.45 -1.24 -10.54
N LEU A 122 22.10 -1.24 -11.83
CA LEU A 122 21.05 -2.09 -12.40
C LEU A 122 21.39 -3.59 -12.37
N GLN A 123 22.66 -3.93 -12.38
CA GLN A 123 23.15 -5.32 -12.38
C GLN A 123 23.34 -5.87 -10.96
N SER A 124 23.20 -5.02 -9.94
CA SER A 124 23.38 -5.37 -8.55
C SER A 124 22.05 -5.77 -7.89
N SER A 125 22.13 -6.55 -6.84
CA SER A 125 21.01 -6.73 -5.93
C SER A 125 20.65 -5.38 -5.29
N ILE A 126 19.37 -5.03 -5.34
CA ILE A 126 18.84 -3.82 -4.73
C ILE A 126 17.93 -4.16 -3.56
N HIS A 127 17.59 -3.16 -2.78
CA HIS A 127 16.53 -3.26 -1.79
C HIS A 127 15.35 -2.41 -2.21
N VAL A 128 14.13 -2.91 -2.00
CA VAL A 128 12.92 -2.16 -2.31
C VAL A 128 12.04 -1.95 -1.08
N LYS A 129 11.36 -0.81 -1.04
CA LYS A 129 10.29 -0.54 -0.07
C LYS A 129 9.02 -0.18 -0.83
N ILE A 130 7.92 -0.80 -0.41
CA ILE A 130 6.59 -0.58 -0.98
C ILE A 130 5.72 0.21 0.01
N ARG A 131 6.10 0.19 1.30
CA ARG A 131 5.45 0.97 2.37
C ARG A 131 6.50 1.67 3.22
N SER A 132 6.18 2.85 3.73
CA SER A 132 7.09 3.66 4.56
C SER A 132 7.62 2.91 5.79
N ASN A 133 6.76 2.14 6.45
CA ASN A 133 7.08 1.40 7.68
C ASN A 133 7.61 -0.02 7.45
N GLN A 134 7.76 -0.44 6.17
CA GLN A 134 8.30 -1.76 5.83
C GLN A 134 9.82 -1.78 5.93
N SER A 135 10.39 -2.89 6.39
CA SER A 135 11.82 -3.16 6.21
C SER A 135 12.12 -3.32 4.71
N PRO A 136 13.29 -2.87 4.24
CA PRO A 136 13.70 -3.07 2.86
C PRO A 136 13.76 -4.56 2.50
N VAL A 137 13.20 -4.95 1.35
CA VAL A 137 13.21 -6.31 0.83
C VAL A 137 14.24 -6.42 -0.29
N SER A 138 15.05 -7.47 -0.27
CA SER A 138 16.02 -7.72 -1.32
C SER A 138 15.33 -8.07 -2.63
N ALA A 139 15.79 -7.49 -3.71
CA ALA A 139 15.19 -7.62 -5.04
C ALA A 139 16.23 -7.46 -6.15
N GLN A 140 15.83 -7.80 -7.37
CA GLN A 140 16.62 -7.56 -8.58
C GLN A 140 15.74 -7.08 -9.72
N PHE A 141 16.31 -6.31 -10.62
CA PHE A 141 15.66 -5.99 -11.89
C PHE A 141 15.70 -7.21 -12.81
N GLN A 142 14.62 -7.41 -13.57
CA GLN A 142 14.56 -8.48 -14.57
C GLN A 142 14.88 -7.92 -15.96
N ASN A 143 15.71 -8.66 -16.72
CA ASN A 143 16.04 -8.35 -18.12
C ASN A 143 16.58 -6.93 -18.34
N GLU A 144 17.40 -6.42 -17.39
CA GLU A 144 17.93 -5.06 -17.42
C GLU A 144 16.86 -3.96 -17.56
N SER A 145 15.62 -4.30 -17.26
CA SER A 145 14.48 -3.39 -17.33
C SER A 145 14.14 -2.84 -15.95
N LEU A 146 14.16 -1.52 -15.81
CA LEU A 146 13.75 -0.82 -14.58
C LEU A 146 12.27 -1.04 -14.23
N THR A 147 11.49 -1.54 -15.17
CA THR A 147 10.03 -1.70 -14.96
C THR A 147 9.63 -3.07 -14.42
N HIS A 148 10.54 -4.04 -14.38
CA HIS A 148 10.25 -5.38 -13.89
C HIS A 148 11.17 -5.75 -12.74
N ILE A 149 10.59 -6.05 -11.59
CA ILE A 149 11.30 -6.38 -10.36
C ILE A 149 10.89 -7.77 -9.88
N HIS A 150 11.89 -8.54 -9.45
CA HIS A 150 11.70 -9.78 -8.73
C HIS A 150 12.18 -9.62 -7.29
N LEU A 151 11.29 -9.86 -6.33
CA LEU A 151 11.59 -9.89 -4.90
C LEU A 151 12.18 -11.27 -4.56
N HIS A 152 13.28 -11.32 -3.82
CA HIS A 152 13.88 -12.58 -3.39
C HIS A 152 13.02 -13.31 -2.33
N SER A 153 12.19 -12.58 -1.60
CA SER A 153 11.19 -13.12 -0.69
C SER A 153 9.82 -12.54 -1.03
N PRO A 154 8.77 -13.37 -1.09
CA PRO A 154 7.43 -12.85 -1.37
C PRO A 154 6.97 -11.84 -0.32
N GLU A 155 6.31 -10.79 -0.74
CA GLU A 155 5.67 -9.80 0.10
C GLU A 155 4.15 -9.87 -0.02
N TYR A 156 3.46 -9.51 1.06
CA TYR A 156 2.01 -9.68 1.19
C TYR A 156 1.26 -8.36 1.04
N GLY A 157 0.13 -8.42 0.35
CA GLY A 157 -0.78 -7.27 0.22
C GLY A 157 -0.20 -6.12 -0.59
N ILE A 158 0.62 -6.43 -1.59
CA ILE A 158 1.05 -5.46 -2.60
C ILE A 158 -0.12 -5.22 -3.56
N ALA A 159 -0.40 -3.96 -3.85
CA ALA A 159 -1.48 -3.57 -4.75
C ALA A 159 -1.00 -2.60 -5.83
N PRO A 160 -1.62 -2.62 -7.03
CA PRO A 160 -1.44 -1.57 -8.01
C PRO A 160 -1.73 -0.17 -7.42
N GLY A 161 -0.99 0.83 -7.88
CA GLY A 161 -1.06 2.20 -7.37
C GLY A 161 -0.12 2.50 -6.20
N GLN A 162 0.54 1.51 -5.61
CA GLN A 162 1.57 1.74 -4.60
C GLN A 162 2.90 2.13 -5.26
N ALA A 163 3.69 2.96 -4.57
CA ALA A 163 5.07 3.26 -4.96
C ALA A 163 5.99 2.09 -4.59
N CYS A 164 6.93 1.77 -5.47
CA CYS A 164 8.05 0.89 -5.19
C CYS A 164 9.33 1.72 -5.26
N VAL A 165 10.03 1.86 -4.14
CA VAL A 165 11.20 2.73 -4.00
C VAL A 165 12.45 1.87 -3.87
N PHE A 166 13.49 2.19 -4.64
CA PHE A 166 14.73 1.43 -4.77
C PHE A 166 15.85 2.00 -3.93
N TYR A 167 16.59 1.14 -3.29
CA TYR A 167 17.74 1.50 -2.46
C TYR A 167 18.95 0.60 -2.72
N ASP A 168 20.13 1.20 -2.64
CA ASP A 168 21.39 0.51 -2.37
C ASP A 168 21.76 0.83 -0.93
N GLN A 169 21.61 -0.13 -0.04
CA GLN A 169 21.73 0.07 1.41
C GLN A 169 20.81 1.23 1.89
N GLN A 170 21.40 2.40 2.20
CA GLN A 170 20.69 3.61 2.62
C GLN A 170 20.56 4.66 1.50
N ARG A 171 21.23 4.46 0.36
CA ARG A 171 21.18 5.37 -0.78
C ARG A 171 19.92 5.14 -1.59
N LEU A 172 19.14 6.19 -1.81
CA LEU A 172 18.01 6.19 -2.71
C LEU A 172 18.51 6.08 -4.17
N LEU A 173 18.01 5.09 -4.91
CA LEU A 173 18.31 4.89 -6.32
C LEU A 173 17.18 5.32 -7.25
N GLY A 174 15.97 5.48 -6.74
CA GLY A 174 14.81 5.85 -7.52
C GLY A 174 13.53 5.15 -7.09
N GLY A 175 12.55 5.08 -7.99
CA GLY A 175 11.29 4.38 -7.74
C GLY A 175 10.33 4.50 -8.92
N GLY A 176 9.19 3.80 -8.82
CA GLY A 176 8.11 3.83 -9.80
C GLY A 176 6.79 3.40 -9.18
N TRP A 177 5.72 3.46 -9.96
CA TRP A 177 4.39 3.05 -9.53
C TRP A 177 4.10 1.62 -9.93
N ILE A 178 3.61 0.81 -9.00
CA ILE A 178 3.25 -0.59 -9.26
C ILE A 178 1.97 -0.61 -10.09
N THR A 179 2.00 -1.29 -11.24
CA THR A 179 0.85 -1.51 -12.12
C THR A 179 0.33 -2.93 -12.08
N LYS A 180 1.24 -3.92 -11.90
CA LYS A 180 0.88 -5.35 -11.82
C LYS A 180 1.74 -6.05 -10.78
N THR A 181 1.19 -7.13 -10.22
CA THR A 181 1.87 -8.03 -9.27
C THR A 181 1.57 -9.50 -9.63
N ALA A 182 2.56 -10.38 -9.46
CA ALA A 182 2.43 -11.81 -9.63
C ALA A 182 3.26 -12.59 -8.60
#